data_f0faafb8fe8480be73e0814a3cf907b4
#
_entry.id   f0faafb8fe8480be73e0814a3cf907b4
#
_cell.length_a   1.000
_cell.length_b   1.000
_cell.length_c   1.000
_cell.angle_alpha   90.00
_cell.angle_beta   90.00
_cell.angle_gamma   90.00
#
_symmetry.space_group_name_H-M   'P 1'
#
loop_
_entity.id
_entity.type
_entity.pdbx_description
1 polymer ?
#
loop_
_entity_poly.entity_id
_entity_poly.type
_entity_poly.pdbx_seq_one_letter_code
_entity_poly.pdbx_strand_id
1 'polypeptide(L)'
;MESIKLDITKAAQFLNPGAVEAYAPHVAAAQDALEKATCPGDDFLGWLHLPSSITPAFLGEIQAVANTLREKCEVVVVAGIGGSYLGARAVIEALGNSFAWLVNDKKNPTILFAGNNIGEDYLAELTDYLKDKKFGVINISKSGTTTETALAFRLLKKQCEDQLGKEAAKDVIVAITDEHKGAARAAATKEGYKTFIIPDNVGGRFSVLTPVGLLPIAVAGFDVQKLVEGAQVMEKETSVDVPFASNIAARYAAVRQGLYSQAGKKIEIVANFQPKLHFFAEWWKQLYGESEGKEHKGIFPAACDFTTDLHSMGQWIQEGERSIFETVISVEEPNAKVLFPHDEENLDGLNFLAGKRVDEVNKMAELGTRLAHVDGGVPNIRVSVPTLNEYYLGQLIYFFEKACGISGLIQEVNPFNQPGVEAYKKNMFALLNKPGYEEESKAIQERLTKE
;
A
#
# COMPACT_ATOMS: atom_id res chain seq x y z
N MET A 1 -22.71 4.74 -8.52
CA MET A 1 -21.81 3.60 -8.91
C MET A 1 -21.95 2.56 -7.81
N GLU A 2 -21.82 1.27 -8.13
CA GLU A 2 -21.77 0.22 -7.10
C GLU A 2 -20.54 0.40 -6.22
N SER A 3 -20.61 -0.06 -4.97
CA SER A 3 -19.45 -0.10 -4.07
C SER A 3 -18.80 -1.49 -4.07
N ILE A 4 -17.56 -1.57 -3.57
CA ILE A 4 -16.94 -2.87 -3.29
C ILE A 4 -17.79 -3.66 -2.30
N LYS A 5 -17.74 -4.99 -2.37
CA LYS A 5 -18.58 -5.88 -1.55
C LYS A 5 -17.70 -6.82 -0.72
N LEU A 6 -18.16 -7.13 0.48
CA LEU A 6 -17.52 -8.09 1.39
C LEU A 6 -18.38 -9.34 1.53
N ASP A 7 -17.81 -10.51 1.26
CA ASP A 7 -18.39 -11.81 1.56
C ASP A 7 -17.52 -12.55 2.59
N ILE A 8 -18.04 -12.72 3.77
CA ILE A 8 -17.39 -13.44 4.89
C ILE A 8 -17.97 -14.84 5.12
N THR A 9 -18.89 -15.30 4.30
CA THR A 9 -19.65 -16.56 4.56
C THR A 9 -18.72 -17.77 4.67
N LYS A 10 -17.70 -17.85 3.82
CA LYS A 10 -16.72 -18.94 3.80
C LYS A 10 -15.61 -18.81 4.88
N ALA A 11 -15.61 -17.72 5.60
CA ALA A 11 -14.78 -17.53 6.79
C ALA A 11 -15.59 -17.74 8.07
N ALA A 12 -16.79 -17.17 8.14
CA ALA A 12 -17.66 -17.28 9.32
C ALA A 12 -18.10 -18.71 9.64
N GLN A 13 -18.18 -19.60 8.66
CA GLN A 13 -18.50 -21.03 8.88
C GLN A 13 -17.47 -21.78 9.74
N PHE A 14 -16.28 -21.23 9.93
CA PHE A 14 -15.22 -21.77 10.80
C PHE A 14 -15.31 -21.25 12.23
N LEU A 15 -16.28 -20.40 12.51
CA LEU A 15 -16.56 -19.84 13.83
C LEU A 15 -17.84 -20.40 14.43
N ASN A 16 -18.01 -20.24 15.72
CA ASN A 16 -19.28 -20.56 16.36
C ASN A 16 -20.41 -19.69 15.80
N PRO A 17 -21.65 -20.20 15.70
CA PRO A 17 -22.80 -19.39 15.28
C PRO A 17 -22.91 -18.09 16.11
N GLY A 18 -23.07 -16.95 15.42
CA GLY A 18 -23.15 -15.64 16.07
C GLY A 18 -21.81 -15.04 16.52
N ALA A 19 -20.69 -15.70 16.28
CA ALA A 19 -19.38 -15.22 16.75
C ALA A 19 -18.99 -13.87 16.14
N VAL A 20 -19.31 -13.62 14.88
CA VAL A 20 -19.04 -12.32 14.21
C VAL A 20 -19.89 -11.22 14.86
N GLU A 21 -21.18 -11.49 15.07
CA GLU A 21 -22.12 -10.56 15.67
C GLU A 21 -21.78 -10.28 17.15
N ALA A 22 -21.14 -11.21 17.85
CA ALA A 22 -20.67 -11.01 19.22
C ALA A 22 -19.58 -9.93 19.34
N TYR A 23 -18.87 -9.62 18.24
CA TYR A 23 -17.92 -8.51 18.22
C TYR A 23 -18.56 -7.13 17.98
N ALA A 24 -19.84 -7.04 17.65
CA ALA A 24 -20.50 -5.77 17.37
C ALA A 24 -20.32 -4.72 18.48
N PRO A 25 -20.43 -5.03 19.79
CA PRO A 25 -20.16 -4.05 20.86
C PRO A 25 -18.70 -3.59 20.89
N HIS A 26 -17.73 -4.47 20.65
CA HIS A 26 -16.30 -4.13 20.61
C HIS A 26 -15.97 -3.24 19.42
N VAL A 27 -16.54 -3.54 18.26
CA VAL A 27 -16.43 -2.72 17.05
C VAL A 27 -17.04 -1.34 17.29
N ALA A 28 -18.23 -1.26 17.87
CA ALA A 28 -18.87 0.01 18.17
C ALA A 28 -18.02 0.86 19.13
N ALA A 29 -17.45 0.25 20.18
CA ALA A 29 -16.54 0.93 21.09
C ALA A 29 -15.26 1.42 20.39
N ALA A 30 -14.69 0.61 19.50
CA ALA A 30 -13.51 1.00 18.71
C ALA A 30 -13.81 2.16 17.77
N GLN A 31 -14.93 2.12 17.05
CA GLN A 31 -15.37 3.21 16.16
C GLN A 31 -15.65 4.50 16.94
N ASP A 32 -16.33 4.41 18.09
CA ASP A 32 -16.61 5.55 18.97
C ASP A 32 -15.29 6.17 19.49
N ALA A 33 -14.31 5.34 19.85
CA ALA A 33 -13.00 5.81 20.31
C ALA A 33 -12.20 6.50 19.19
N LEU A 34 -12.29 6.03 17.93
CA LEU A 34 -11.71 6.70 16.76
C LEU A 34 -12.36 8.08 16.54
N GLU A 35 -13.70 8.14 16.52
CA GLU A 35 -14.43 9.39 16.24
C GLU A 35 -14.24 10.44 17.35
N LYS A 36 -14.16 10.02 18.61
CA LYS A 36 -13.95 10.90 19.77
C LYS A 36 -12.48 11.20 20.07
N ALA A 37 -11.56 10.64 19.31
CA ALA A 37 -10.13 10.74 19.56
C ALA A 37 -9.77 10.37 21.01
N THR A 38 -10.22 9.19 21.47
CA THR A 38 -9.99 8.68 22.83
C THR A 38 -9.26 7.34 22.85
N CYS A 39 -8.79 6.90 21.68
CA CYS A 39 -8.04 5.66 21.53
C CYS A 39 -6.53 5.88 21.72
N PRO A 40 -5.75 4.81 21.98
CA PRO A 40 -4.29 4.90 21.93
C PRO A 40 -3.81 5.37 20.55
N GLY A 41 -2.99 6.45 20.51
CA GLY A 41 -2.49 7.04 19.27
C GLY A 41 -3.46 8.02 18.60
N ASP A 42 -4.34 8.63 19.37
CA ASP A 42 -5.34 9.63 18.93
C ASP A 42 -4.74 10.87 18.26
N ASP A 43 -3.45 11.14 18.49
CA ASP A 43 -2.67 12.15 17.79
C ASP A 43 -2.38 11.80 16.31
N PHE A 44 -2.70 10.58 15.85
CA PHE A 44 -2.51 10.10 14.47
C PHE A 44 -3.81 9.76 13.74
N LEU A 45 -4.91 10.45 14.03
CA LEU A 45 -6.23 10.20 13.42
C LEU A 45 -6.56 11.10 12.22
N GLY A 46 -5.59 11.87 11.70
CA GLY A 46 -5.82 12.78 10.58
C GLY A 46 -6.25 12.09 9.27
N TRP A 47 -6.08 10.77 9.16
CA TRP A 47 -6.54 9.96 8.03
C TRP A 47 -8.06 9.69 8.05
N LEU A 48 -8.69 9.70 9.26
CA LEU A 48 -10.06 9.23 9.47
C LEU A 48 -11.11 10.01 8.66
N HIS A 49 -10.97 11.33 8.59
CA HIS A 49 -11.83 12.22 7.80
C HIS A 49 -11.05 12.92 6.67
N LEU A 50 -9.89 12.36 6.31
CA LEU A 50 -9.05 12.92 5.25
C LEU A 50 -9.79 13.00 3.91
N PRO A 51 -10.48 11.94 3.43
CA PRO A 51 -11.13 11.99 2.11
C PRO A 51 -12.15 13.14 2.01
N SER A 52 -13.02 13.30 2.99
CA SER A 52 -14.03 14.37 2.99
C SER A 52 -13.43 15.78 3.20
N SER A 53 -12.23 15.89 3.76
CA SER A 53 -11.53 17.16 3.98
C SER A 53 -10.77 17.66 2.74
N ILE A 54 -10.53 16.81 1.74
CA ILE A 54 -9.80 17.17 0.52
C ILE A 54 -10.66 18.08 -0.34
N THR A 55 -10.15 19.30 -0.60
CA THR A 55 -10.85 20.29 -1.40
C THR A 55 -10.48 20.25 -2.88
N PRO A 56 -11.37 20.66 -3.79
CA PRO A 56 -11.03 20.81 -5.21
C PRO A 56 -9.85 21.74 -5.46
N ALA A 57 -9.68 22.80 -4.65
CA ALA A 57 -8.55 23.71 -4.73
C ALA A 57 -7.22 23.00 -4.47
N PHE A 58 -7.17 22.18 -3.44
CA PHE A 58 -5.99 21.37 -3.12
C PHE A 58 -5.66 20.35 -4.23
N LEU A 59 -6.65 19.66 -4.77
CA LEU A 59 -6.44 18.77 -5.92
C LEU A 59 -5.97 19.56 -7.17
N GLY A 60 -6.43 20.78 -7.34
CA GLY A 60 -5.94 21.69 -8.39
C GLY A 60 -4.46 22.04 -8.23
N GLU A 61 -3.98 22.25 -7.01
CA GLU A 61 -2.54 22.48 -6.75
C GLU A 61 -1.70 21.23 -7.05
N ILE A 62 -2.15 20.04 -6.62
CA ILE A 62 -1.51 18.77 -6.96
C ILE A 62 -1.41 18.61 -8.49
N GLN A 63 -2.53 18.84 -9.20
CA GLN A 63 -2.59 18.68 -10.64
C GLN A 63 -1.69 19.70 -11.38
N ALA A 64 -1.58 20.92 -10.91
CA ALA A 64 -0.72 21.95 -11.50
C ALA A 64 0.76 21.55 -11.43
N VAL A 65 1.21 21.05 -10.28
CA VAL A 65 2.58 20.54 -10.12
C VAL A 65 2.81 19.26 -10.93
N ALA A 66 1.83 18.36 -10.95
CA ALA A 66 1.89 17.15 -11.77
C ALA A 66 2.04 17.48 -13.26
N ASN A 67 1.29 18.47 -13.77
CA ASN A 67 1.38 18.91 -15.16
C ASN A 67 2.77 19.47 -15.47
N THR A 68 3.35 20.29 -14.58
CA THR A 68 4.72 20.79 -14.74
C THR A 68 5.74 19.68 -14.87
N LEU A 69 5.66 18.65 -14.01
CA LEU A 69 6.55 17.50 -14.08
C LEU A 69 6.33 16.67 -15.36
N ARG A 70 5.07 16.48 -15.77
CA ARG A 70 4.71 15.76 -17.01
C ARG A 70 5.22 16.46 -18.28
N GLU A 71 5.22 17.78 -18.31
CA GLU A 71 5.71 18.58 -19.43
C GLU A 71 7.24 18.59 -19.51
N LYS A 72 7.92 18.61 -18.37
CA LYS A 72 9.37 18.79 -18.29
C LYS A 72 10.17 17.49 -18.25
N CYS A 73 9.55 16.36 -17.84
CA CYS A 73 10.26 15.14 -17.52
C CYS A 73 9.79 13.95 -18.37
N GLU A 74 10.72 13.12 -18.82
CA GLU A 74 10.47 11.80 -19.41
C GLU A 74 10.36 10.74 -18.29
N VAL A 75 11.02 10.98 -17.16
CA VAL A 75 11.07 10.11 -15.99
C VAL A 75 10.88 10.95 -14.74
N VAL A 76 10.11 10.47 -13.79
CA VAL A 76 10.04 11.05 -12.44
C VAL A 76 10.38 9.98 -11.43
N VAL A 77 11.40 10.24 -10.60
CA VAL A 77 11.82 9.31 -9.55
C VAL A 77 11.20 9.75 -8.23
N VAL A 78 10.43 8.87 -7.64
CA VAL A 78 9.87 9.04 -6.30
C VAL A 78 10.86 8.47 -5.29
N ALA A 79 11.49 9.35 -4.52
CA ALA A 79 12.45 8.98 -3.47
C ALA A 79 11.70 8.88 -2.13
N GLY A 80 11.48 7.66 -1.64
CA GLY A 80 10.73 7.39 -0.41
C GLY A 80 10.81 5.92 0.01
N ILE A 81 10.46 5.62 1.26
CA ILE A 81 10.42 4.26 1.81
C ILE A 81 9.12 4.02 2.60
N GLY A 82 8.68 2.78 2.70
CA GLY A 82 7.47 2.41 3.41
C GLY A 82 6.25 3.15 2.89
N GLY A 83 5.50 3.82 3.76
CA GLY A 83 4.32 4.60 3.39
C GLY A 83 4.59 5.76 2.43
N SER A 84 5.85 6.22 2.34
CA SER A 84 6.25 7.28 1.42
C SER A 84 6.37 6.81 -0.05
N TYR A 85 6.20 5.51 -0.33
CA TYR A 85 6.19 5.03 -1.72
C TYR A 85 5.16 3.94 -2.01
N LEU A 86 4.88 3.03 -1.04
CA LEU A 86 4.04 1.84 -1.28
C LEU A 86 2.64 2.19 -1.76
N GLY A 87 1.98 3.16 -1.12
CA GLY A 87 0.61 3.53 -1.51
C GLY A 87 0.52 4.13 -2.92
N ALA A 88 1.44 5.03 -3.27
CA ALA A 88 1.52 5.57 -4.62
C ALA A 88 1.80 4.47 -5.65
N ARG A 89 2.77 3.58 -5.35
CA ARG A 89 3.14 2.46 -6.23
C ARG A 89 1.98 1.49 -6.42
N ALA A 90 1.25 1.17 -5.36
CA ALA A 90 0.07 0.32 -5.41
C ALA A 90 -0.96 0.82 -6.43
N VAL A 91 -1.28 2.11 -6.42
CA VAL A 91 -2.24 2.70 -7.35
C VAL A 91 -1.67 2.78 -8.77
N ILE A 92 -0.43 3.24 -8.91
CA ILE A 92 0.23 3.42 -10.22
C ILE A 92 0.35 2.07 -10.95
N GLU A 93 0.77 1.01 -10.28
CA GLU A 93 0.92 -0.30 -10.92
C GLU A 93 -0.42 -1.00 -11.14
N ALA A 94 -1.41 -0.82 -10.24
CA ALA A 94 -2.75 -1.37 -10.45
C ALA A 94 -3.45 -0.78 -11.70
N LEU A 95 -3.22 0.48 -12.01
CA LEU A 95 -3.85 1.19 -13.12
C LEU A 95 -2.98 1.24 -14.39
N GLY A 96 -1.67 1.23 -14.23
CA GLY A 96 -0.70 1.38 -15.31
C GLY A 96 -0.72 0.21 -16.30
N ASN A 97 -0.19 0.45 -17.49
CA ASN A 97 0.15 -0.63 -18.40
C ASN A 97 1.35 -1.40 -17.83
N SER A 98 1.25 -2.74 -17.74
CA SER A 98 2.33 -3.58 -17.21
C SER A 98 3.65 -3.46 -17.99
N PHE A 99 3.62 -2.96 -19.23
CA PHE A 99 4.76 -2.71 -20.10
C PHE A 99 5.01 -1.22 -20.36
N ALA A 100 4.50 -0.33 -19.49
CA ALA A 100 4.58 1.13 -19.69
C ALA A 100 6.02 1.62 -19.91
N TRP A 101 7.01 0.99 -19.27
CA TRP A 101 8.42 1.33 -19.38
C TRP A 101 9.04 0.97 -20.77
N LEU A 102 8.40 0.08 -21.55
CA LEU A 102 8.78 -0.27 -22.93
C LEU A 102 8.03 0.54 -24.00
N VAL A 103 6.93 1.20 -23.65
CA VAL A 103 6.10 1.92 -24.62
C VAL A 103 6.75 3.25 -24.97
N ASN A 104 7.02 3.51 -26.25
CA ASN A 104 7.70 4.71 -26.74
C ASN A 104 6.76 5.93 -26.85
N ASP A 105 5.46 5.73 -27.08
CA ASP A 105 4.47 6.81 -27.18
C ASP A 105 3.89 7.10 -25.78
N LYS A 106 4.62 7.86 -24.99
CA LYS A 106 4.26 8.17 -23.60
C LYS A 106 3.66 9.56 -23.52
N LYS A 107 2.43 9.63 -23.05
CA LYS A 107 1.79 10.89 -22.67
C LYS A 107 2.25 11.37 -21.27
N ASN A 108 2.74 10.46 -20.45
CA ASN A 108 3.14 10.71 -19.07
C ASN A 108 4.55 10.19 -18.83
N PRO A 109 5.31 10.76 -17.89
CA PRO A 109 6.64 10.27 -17.53
C PRO A 109 6.57 8.85 -16.96
N THR A 110 7.65 8.11 -17.14
CA THR A 110 7.84 6.85 -16.42
C THR A 110 8.07 7.18 -14.94
N ILE A 111 7.30 6.57 -14.05
CA ILE A 111 7.52 6.70 -12.60
C ILE A 111 8.45 5.58 -12.16
N LEU A 112 9.57 5.95 -11.56
CA LEU A 112 10.51 5.04 -10.92
C LEU A 112 10.57 5.33 -9.41
N PHE A 113 11.02 4.35 -8.64
CA PHE A 113 11.09 4.47 -7.19
C PHE A 113 12.52 4.24 -6.71
N ALA A 114 12.98 5.07 -5.77
CA ALA A 114 14.30 4.95 -5.16
C ALA A 114 14.22 5.26 -3.66
N GLY A 115 15.26 4.91 -2.91
CA GLY A 115 15.27 5.12 -1.47
C GLY A 115 14.33 4.21 -0.70
N ASN A 116 13.79 3.21 -1.35
CA ASN A 116 13.05 2.10 -0.73
C ASN A 116 13.95 0.89 -0.43
N ASN A 117 15.21 1.00 -0.77
CA ASN A 117 16.30 0.07 -0.46
C ASN A 117 17.65 0.83 -0.53
N ILE A 118 18.73 0.15 -0.14
CA ILE A 118 20.12 0.66 -0.23
C ILE A 118 21.01 -0.29 -1.06
N GLY A 119 20.40 -0.99 -2.02
CA GLY A 119 21.13 -1.85 -2.97
C GLY A 119 21.97 -1.02 -3.92
N GLU A 120 23.30 -1.23 -3.89
CA GLU A 120 24.26 -0.45 -4.68
C GLU A 120 24.04 -0.66 -6.18
N ASP A 121 23.83 -1.90 -6.62
CA ASP A 121 23.59 -2.22 -8.03
C ASP A 121 22.36 -1.50 -8.57
N TYR A 122 21.25 -1.54 -7.83
CA TYR A 122 20.03 -0.85 -8.22
C TYR A 122 20.24 0.66 -8.39
N LEU A 123 20.96 1.29 -7.45
CA LEU A 123 21.23 2.73 -7.52
C LEU A 123 22.19 3.07 -8.66
N ALA A 124 23.19 2.23 -8.92
CA ALA A 124 24.12 2.39 -10.04
C ALA A 124 23.38 2.29 -11.38
N GLU A 125 22.56 1.26 -11.58
CA GLU A 125 21.75 1.05 -12.78
C GLU A 125 20.73 2.18 -12.99
N LEU A 126 20.06 2.62 -11.94
CA LEU A 126 19.13 3.75 -12.00
C LEU A 126 19.84 5.05 -12.40
N THR A 127 20.96 5.38 -11.79
CA THR A 127 21.71 6.60 -12.12
C THR A 127 22.31 6.53 -13.52
N ASP A 128 22.72 5.35 -13.98
CA ASP A 128 23.16 5.14 -15.35
C ASP A 128 22.04 5.34 -16.36
N TYR A 129 20.88 4.74 -16.13
CA TYR A 129 19.68 4.92 -16.97
C TYR A 129 19.24 6.40 -17.07
N LEU A 130 19.41 7.18 -16.02
CA LEU A 130 19.00 8.57 -15.99
C LEU A 130 19.96 9.53 -16.68
N LYS A 131 21.17 9.11 -17.06
CA LYS A 131 22.19 10.00 -17.67
C LYS A 131 21.69 10.76 -18.90
N ASP A 132 20.91 10.09 -19.74
CA ASP A 132 20.39 10.64 -21.01
C ASP A 132 18.90 10.98 -20.93
N LYS A 133 18.32 11.11 -19.74
CA LYS A 133 16.90 11.37 -19.53
C LYS A 133 16.66 12.74 -18.94
N LYS A 134 15.60 13.40 -19.39
CA LYS A 134 15.03 14.53 -18.67
C LYS A 134 14.24 13.97 -17.49
N PHE A 135 14.79 14.04 -16.29
CA PHE A 135 14.12 13.49 -15.13
C PHE A 135 13.88 14.53 -14.04
N GLY A 136 12.83 14.26 -13.25
CA GLY A 136 12.51 15.00 -12.04
C GLY A 136 12.52 14.08 -10.81
N VAL A 137 12.47 14.68 -9.63
CA VAL A 137 12.51 13.95 -8.35
C VAL A 137 11.38 14.43 -7.44
N ILE A 138 10.60 13.50 -6.90
CA ILE A 138 9.68 13.76 -5.80
C ILE A 138 10.30 13.14 -4.55
N ASN A 139 10.88 13.97 -3.68
CA ASN A 139 11.48 13.53 -2.43
C ASN A 139 10.44 13.52 -1.32
N ILE A 140 10.12 12.36 -0.79
CA ILE A 140 9.08 12.15 0.23
C ILE A 140 9.71 11.66 1.52
N SER A 141 9.90 12.57 2.47
CA SER A 141 10.45 12.25 3.79
C SER A 141 10.03 13.31 4.81
N LYS A 142 9.35 12.91 5.88
CA LYS A 142 8.93 13.83 6.94
C LYS A 142 10.13 14.50 7.61
N SER A 143 11.10 13.73 8.06
CA SER A 143 12.30 14.23 8.73
C SER A 143 13.42 14.67 7.76
N GLY A 144 13.50 14.04 6.60
CA GLY A 144 14.63 14.17 5.67
C GLY A 144 15.91 13.47 6.12
N THR A 145 15.85 12.67 7.19
CA THR A 145 17.01 11.95 7.77
C THR A 145 16.86 10.42 7.71
N THR A 146 15.77 9.90 7.13
CA THR A 146 15.65 8.49 6.84
C THR A 146 16.77 8.10 5.88
N THR A 147 17.63 7.19 6.32
CA THR A 147 18.93 6.92 5.66
C THR A 147 18.77 6.55 4.19
N GLU A 148 17.88 5.64 3.88
CA GLU A 148 17.63 5.11 2.55
C GLU A 148 17.19 6.23 1.59
N THR A 149 16.16 6.97 1.99
CA THR A 149 15.61 8.08 1.21
C THR A 149 16.62 9.23 1.05
N ALA A 150 17.32 9.59 2.14
CA ALA A 150 18.28 10.69 2.12
C ALA A 150 19.49 10.37 1.23
N LEU A 151 19.95 9.11 1.22
CA LEU A 151 21.02 8.63 0.35
C LEU A 151 20.60 8.73 -1.13
N ALA A 152 19.47 8.15 -1.47
CA ALA A 152 18.95 8.18 -2.84
C ALA A 152 18.72 9.62 -3.32
N PHE A 153 18.08 10.46 -2.49
CA PHE A 153 17.80 11.84 -2.85
C PHE A 153 19.09 12.65 -3.07
N ARG A 154 20.12 12.42 -2.26
CA ARG A 154 21.40 13.13 -2.42
C ARG A 154 22.08 12.80 -3.76
N LEU A 155 22.04 11.53 -4.19
CA LEU A 155 22.57 11.11 -5.49
C LEU A 155 21.75 11.70 -6.64
N LEU A 156 20.42 11.54 -6.59
CA LEU A 156 19.49 12.02 -7.62
C LEU A 156 19.50 13.54 -7.76
N LYS A 157 19.51 14.26 -6.64
CA LYS A 157 19.61 15.73 -6.63
C LYS A 157 20.90 16.18 -7.35
N LYS A 158 22.05 15.61 -6.96
CA LYS A 158 23.31 15.96 -7.58
C LYS A 158 23.29 15.71 -9.07
N GLN A 159 22.84 14.55 -9.52
CA GLN A 159 22.75 14.21 -10.93
C GLN A 159 21.78 15.14 -11.68
N CYS A 160 20.64 15.47 -11.13
CA CYS A 160 19.67 16.40 -11.72
C CYS A 160 20.28 17.80 -11.88
N GLU A 161 20.98 18.30 -10.85
CA GLU A 161 21.66 19.59 -10.90
C GLU A 161 22.84 19.61 -11.89
N ASP A 162 23.61 18.51 -11.99
CA ASP A 162 24.71 18.37 -12.95
C ASP A 162 24.20 18.38 -14.41
N GLN A 163 23.02 17.79 -14.68
CA GLN A 163 22.44 17.72 -16.02
C GLN A 163 21.69 19.00 -16.45
N LEU A 164 20.94 19.60 -15.53
CA LEU A 164 20.05 20.73 -15.86
C LEU A 164 20.58 22.08 -15.39
N GLY A 165 21.56 22.09 -14.49
CA GLY A 165 21.93 23.28 -13.72
C GLY A 165 20.94 23.51 -12.56
N LYS A 166 21.40 24.18 -11.49
CA LYS A 166 20.63 24.37 -10.26
C LYS A 166 19.28 25.06 -10.44
N GLU A 167 19.25 26.09 -11.31
CA GLU A 167 18.02 26.87 -11.51
C GLU A 167 16.92 26.05 -12.20
N ALA A 168 17.25 25.28 -13.24
CA ALA A 168 16.28 24.45 -13.92
C ALA A 168 15.88 23.21 -13.09
N ALA A 169 16.78 22.68 -12.28
CA ALA A 169 16.50 21.55 -11.37
C ALA A 169 15.42 21.89 -10.33
N LYS A 170 15.29 23.16 -9.89
CA LYS A 170 14.25 23.61 -8.97
C LYS A 170 12.84 23.33 -9.47
N ASP A 171 12.62 23.40 -10.77
CA ASP A 171 11.31 23.24 -11.37
C ASP A 171 10.86 21.78 -11.46
N VAL A 172 11.80 20.85 -11.33
CA VAL A 172 11.55 19.40 -11.46
C VAL A 172 11.86 18.61 -10.18
N ILE A 173 12.30 19.28 -9.10
CA ILE A 173 12.46 18.70 -7.78
C ILE A 173 11.34 19.20 -6.87
N VAL A 174 10.55 18.26 -6.33
CA VAL A 174 9.46 18.55 -5.39
C VAL A 174 9.76 17.84 -4.07
N ALA A 175 9.58 18.54 -2.94
CA ALA A 175 9.71 17.94 -1.62
C ALA A 175 8.35 17.81 -0.94
N ILE A 176 8.02 16.61 -0.51
CA ILE A 176 6.85 16.33 0.35
C ILE A 176 7.40 16.00 1.73
N THR A 177 7.20 16.90 2.69
CA THR A 177 7.92 16.87 3.96
C THR A 177 7.12 17.56 5.08
N ASP A 178 7.69 17.61 6.29
CA ASP A 178 7.15 18.36 7.43
C ASP A 178 6.93 19.85 7.07
N GLU A 179 5.96 20.47 7.69
CA GLU A 179 5.62 21.87 7.44
C GLU A 179 6.71 22.84 7.93
N HIS A 180 7.30 22.57 9.08
CA HIS A 180 8.13 23.55 9.80
C HIS A 180 9.56 23.11 10.06
N LYS A 181 9.82 21.80 10.15
CA LYS A 181 11.08 21.25 10.70
C LYS A 181 11.64 20.11 9.84
N GLY A 182 12.86 19.72 10.15
CA GLY A 182 13.55 18.61 9.53
C GLY A 182 14.47 19.02 8.38
N ALA A 183 15.40 18.10 8.04
CA ALA A 183 16.43 18.35 7.04
C ALA A 183 15.83 18.52 5.63
N ALA A 184 14.76 17.80 5.28
CA ALA A 184 14.12 17.94 3.98
C ALA A 184 13.42 19.30 3.84
N ARG A 185 12.76 19.81 4.89
CA ARG A 185 12.17 21.16 4.91
C ARG A 185 13.24 22.23 4.76
N ALA A 186 14.30 22.14 5.55
CA ALA A 186 15.42 23.10 5.50
C ALA A 186 16.07 23.13 4.12
N ALA A 187 16.31 21.95 3.51
CA ALA A 187 16.87 21.86 2.17
C ALA A 187 15.92 22.45 1.11
N ALA A 188 14.63 22.10 1.15
CA ALA A 188 13.64 22.60 0.20
C ALA A 188 13.49 24.14 0.27
N THR A 189 13.47 24.70 1.47
CA THR A 189 13.41 26.17 1.66
C THR A 189 14.68 26.86 1.13
N LYS A 190 15.86 26.29 1.44
CA LYS A 190 17.15 26.87 0.98
C LYS A 190 17.29 26.83 -0.53
N GLU A 191 16.91 25.73 -1.17
CA GLU A 191 17.07 25.54 -2.61
C GLU A 191 15.89 26.10 -3.42
N GLY A 192 14.75 26.43 -2.75
CA GLY A 192 13.56 27.00 -3.40
C GLY A 192 12.70 25.96 -4.13
N TYR A 193 12.69 24.70 -3.67
CA TYR A 193 11.85 23.67 -4.27
C TYR A 193 10.37 23.88 -3.97
N LYS A 194 9.49 23.49 -4.91
CA LYS A 194 8.06 23.34 -4.61
C LYS A 194 7.88 22.30 -3.50
N THR A 195 7.03 22.63 -2.53
CA THR A 195 6.78 21.76 -1.40
C THR A 195 5.31 21.43 -1.22
N PHE A 196 5.05 20.23 -0.69
CA PHE A 196 3.78 19.84 -0.06
C PHE A 196 4.03 19.35 1.36
N ILE A 197 2.97 19.36 2.17
CA ILE A 197 3.05 19.03 3.59
C ILE A 197 2.64 17.58 3.79
N ILE A 198 3.40 16.84 4.59
CA ILE A 198 2.96 15.59 5.21
C ILE A 198 2.25 16.00 6.52
N PRO A 199 0.94 15.78 6.66
CA PRO A 199 0.25 16.14 7.89
C PRO A 199 0.87 15.46 9.11
N ASP A 200 1.02 16.20 10.21
CA ASP A 200 1.65 15.66 11.43
C ASP A 200 0.88 14.52 12.07
N ASN A 201 -0.44 14.59 11.93
CA ASN A 201 -1.40 13.65 12.49
C ASN A 201 -1.77 12.50 11.53
N VAL A 202 -0.99 12.25 10.47
CA VAL A 202 -1.17 11.10 9.56
C VAL A 202 0.08 10.23 9.56
N GLY A 203 -0.08 8.97 9.94
CA GLY A 203 0.98 7.97 9.88
C GLY A 203 1.32 7.59 8.44
N GLY A 204 2.57 7.15 8.18
CA GLY A 204 3.04 6.85 6.82
C GLY A 204 2.18 5.83 6.06
N ARG A 205 1.77 4.76 6.72
CA ARG A 205 0.93 3.70 6.11
C ARG A 205 -0.53 4.09 5.85
N PHE A 206 -0.98 5.23 6.42
CA PHE A 206 -2.30 5.85 6.21
C PHE A 206 -2.24 7.10 5.31
N SER A 207 -1.14 7.32 4.59
CA SER A 207 -0.88 8.59 3.92
C SER A 207 -1.16 8.61 2.41
N VAL A 208 -1.76 7.55 1.84
CA VAL A 208 -1.97 7.46 0.37
C VAL A 208 -2.78 8.65 -0.16
N LEU A 209 -3.79 9.10 0.57
CA LEU A 209 -4.66 10.22 0.18
C LEU A 209 -4.14 11.61 0.59
N THR A 210 -2.90 11.68 1.10
CA THR A 210 -2.16 12.94 1.27
C THR A 210 -1.34 13.24 0.02
N PRO A 211 -0.62 14.37 -0.07
CA PRO A 211 0.31 14.63 -1.16
C PRO A 211 1.31 13.49 -1.42
N VAL A 212 1.61 12.69 -0.39
CA VAL A 212 2.51 11.52 -0.45
C VAL A 212 2.11 10.54 -1.55
N GLY A 213 0.82 10.22 -1.65
CA GLY A 213 0.29 9.36 -2.71
C GLY A 213 -0.24 10.15 -3.89
N LEU A 214 -1.01 11.23 -3.64
CA LEU A 214 -1.74 11.95 -4.68
C LEU A 214 -0.83 12.58 -5.74
N LEU A 215 0.31 13.17 -5.36
CA LEU A 215 1.20 13.79 -6.35
C LEU A 215 1.84 12.78 -7.30
N PRO A 216 2.50 11.70 -6.84
CA PRO A 216 3.06 10.69 -7.75
C PRO A 216 2.00 10.06 -8.66
N ILE A 217 0.79 9.80 -8.13
CA ILE A 217 -0.33 9.22 -8.88
C ILE A 217 -0.80 10.19 -9.99
N ALA A 218 -0.94 11.49 -9.68
CA ALA A 218 -1.28 12.52 -10.67
C ALA A 218 -0.20 12.69 -11.74
N VAL A 219 1.10 12.62 -11.36
CA VAL A 219 2.23 12.66 -12.30
C VAL A 219 2.21 11.46 -13.24
N ALA A 220 1.85 10.29 -12.75
CA ALA A 220 1.64 9.09 -13.57
C ALA A 220 0.47 9.22 -14.55
N GLY A 221 -0.38 10.23 -14.40
CA GLY A 221 -1.48 10.55 -15.31
C GLY A 221 -2.84 9.99 -14.90
N PHE A 222 -2.97 9.51 -13.67
CA PHE A 222 -4.23 8.99 -13.15
C PHE A 222 -5.07 10.07 -12.48
N ASP A 223 -6.38 9.84 -12.45
CA ASP A 223 -7.38 10.80 -11.94
C ASP A 223 -7.49 10.72 -10.42
N VAL A 224 -6.73 11.59 -9.73
CA VAL A 224 -6.74 11.65 -8.27
C VAL A 224 -8.08 12.15 -7.70
N GLN A 225 -8.88 12.89 -8.48
CA GLN A 225 -10.21 13.29 -8.04
C GLN A 225 -11.11 12.07 -7.88
N LYS A 226 -11.13 11.16 -8.88
CA LYS A 226 -11.89 9.90 -8.78
C LYS A 226 -11.40 9.00 -7.66
N LEU A 227 -10.09 8.97 -7.42
CA LEU A 227 -9.52 8.23 -6.29
C LEU A 227 -10.08 8.75 -4.95
N VAL A 228 -10.09 10.06 -4.77
CA VAL A 228 -10.63 10.71 -3.57
C VAL A 228 -12.14 10.51 -3.47
N GLU A 229 -12.89 10.66 -4.56
CA GLU A 229 -14.33 10.40 -4.59
C GLU A 229 -14.68 8.97 -4.15
N GLY A 230 -13.90 7.98 -4.58
CA GLY A 230 -14.05 6.60 -4.13
C GLY A 230 -13.83 6.45 -2.62
N ALA A 231 -12.79 7.06 -2.10
CA ALA A 231 -12.50 7.06 -0.67
C ALA A 231 -13.59 7.78 0.16
N GLN A 232 -14.13 8.91 -0.33
CA GLN A 232 -15.23 9.64 0.31
C GLN A 232 -16.50 8.78 0.42
N VAL A 233 -16.82 8.01 -0.61
CA VAL A 233 -17.95 7.09 -0.56
C VAL A 233 -17.73 6.03 0.51
N MET A 234 -16.54 5.45 0.56
CA MET A 234 -16.22 4.41 1.56
C MET A 234 -16.14 4.97 2.98
N GLU A 235 -15.63 6.20 3.17
CA GLU A 235 -15.68 6.91 4.46
C GLU A 235 -17.13 6.98 4.99
N LYS A 236 -18.07 7.35 4.11
CA LYS A 236 -19.48 7.43 4.46
C LYS A 236 -20.10 6.04 4.73
N GLU A 237 -19.82 5.06 3.90
CA GLU A 237 -20.38 3.71 4.00
C GLU A 237 -19.82 2.91 5.19
N THR A 238 -18.71 3.36 5.78
CA THR A 238 -18.07 2.75 6.95
C THR A 238 -18.07 3.65 8.19
N SER A 239 -18.89 4.72 8.17
CA SER A 239 -19.03 5.63 9.32
C SER A 239 -19.67 4.93 10.52
N VAL A 240 -19.56 5.55 11.70
CA VAL A 240 -20.15 5.01 12.94
C VAL A 240 -21.69 4.92 12.89
N ASP A 241 -22.34 5.72 12.04
CA ASP A 241 -23.80 5.72 11.89
C ASP A 241 -24.30 4.53 11.05
N VAL A 242 -23.40 3.83 10.35
CA VAL A 242 -23.76 2.66 9.54
C VAL A 242 -23.92 1.45 10.46
N PRO A 243 -25.10 0.77 10.44
CA PRO A 243 -25.32 -0.41 11.27
C PRO A 243 -24.25 -1.49 11.03
N PHE A 244 -23.79 -2.17 12.07
CA PHE A 244 -22.77 -3.23 12.00
C PHE A 244 -22.99 -4.24 10.88
N ALA A 245 -24.25 -4.67 10.69
CA ALA A 245 -24.60 -5.65 9.66
C ALA A 245 -24.32 -5.18 8.22
N SER A 246 -24.29 -3.86 7.99
CA SER A 246 -24.08 -3.24 6.67
C SER A 246 -22.69 -2.62 6.53
N ASN A 247 -21.98 -2.39 7.64
CA ASN A 247 -20.64 -1.77 7.65
C ASN A 247 -19.58 -2.83 7.33
N ILE A 248 -19.07 -2.80 6.10
CA ILE A 248 -18.14 -3.83 5.63
C ILE A 248 -16.78 -3.77 6.36
N ALA A 249 -16.28 -2.59 6.76
CA ALA A 249 -15.04 -2.47 7.52
C ALA A 249 -15.18 -3.04 8.93
N ALA A 250 -16.31 -2.77 9.58
CA ALA A 250 -16.67 -3.33 10.88
C ALA A 250 -16.76 -4.86 10.84
N ARG A 251 -17.44 -5.41 9.83
CA ARG A 251 -17.59 -6.87 9.67
C ARG A 251 -16.27 -7.56 9.34
N TYR A 252 -15.44 -6.94 8.51
CA TYR A 252 -14.11 -7.46 8.20
C TYR A 252 -13.23 -7.53 9.45
N ALA A 253 -13.17 -6.47 10.24
CA ALA A 253 -12.43 -6.47 11.50
C ALA A 253 -12.95 -7.52 12.49
N ALA A 254 -14.28 -7.67 12.60
CA ALA A 254 -14.92 -8.65 13.49
C ALA A 254 -14.61 -10.11 13.10
N VAL A 255 -14.73 -10.47 11.81
CA VAL A 255 -14.46 -11.84 11.37
C VAL A 255 -12.97 -12.19 11.53
N ARG A 256 -12.05 -11.26 11.23
CA ARG A 256 -10.60 -11.44 11.46
C ARG A 256 -10.31 -11.73 12.92
N GLN A 257 -10.89 -10.93 13.83
CA GLN A 257 -10.72 -11.14 15.27
C GLN A 257 -11.29 -12.47 15.75
N GLY A 258 -12.44 -12.89 15.21
CA GLY A 258 -13.02 -14.22 15.48
C GLY A 258 -12.08 -15.35 15.03
N LEU A 259 -11.55 -15.25 13.80
CA LEU A 259 -10.59 -16.24 13.28
C LEU A 259 -9.31 -16.30 14.11
N TYR A 260 -8.79 -15.14 14.53
CA TYR A 260 -7.60 -15.07 15.38
C TYR A 260 -7.80 -15.67 16.76
N SER A 261 -8.88 -15.28 17.46
CA SER A 261 -9.07 -15.60 18.87
C SER A 261 -9.76 -16.96 19.11
N GLN A 262 -10.70 -17.37 18.24
CA GLN A 262 -11.49 -18.60 18.41
C GLN A 262 -10.99 -19.74 17.55
N ALA A 263 -10.61 -19.47 16.28
CA ALA A 263 -10.17 -20.48 15.34
C ALA A 263 -8.64 -20.66 15.28
N GLY A 264 -7.87 -19.88 16.06
CA GLY A 264 -6.41 -19.99 16.14
C GLY A 264 -5.67 -19.60 14.87
N LYS A 265 -6.32 -18.85 13.96
CA LYS A 265 -5.72 -18.40 12.69
C LYS A 265 -4.78 -17.23 12.96
N LYS A 266 -3.50 -17.39 12.68
CA LYS A 266 -2.43 -16.44 13.04
C LYS A 266 -1.85 -15.71 11.84
N ILE A 267 -2.14 -16.18 10.62
CA ILE A 267 -1.61 -15.64 9.38
C ILE A 267 -2.77 -15.34 8.45
N GLU A 268 -2.85 -14.11 7.96
CA GLU A 268 -3.76 -13.71 6.90
C GLU A 268 -2.99 -13.57 5.60
N ILE A 269 -3.44 -14.26 4.57
CA ILE A 269 -2.90 -14.16 3.22
C ILE A 269 -3.87 -13.31 2.39
N VAL A 270 -3.47 -12.07 2.05
CA VAL A 270 -4.19 -11.35 1.01
C VAL A 270 -3.80 -11.92 -0.35
N ALA A 271 -4.77 -12.42 -1.09
CA ALA A 271 -4.54 -13.05 -2.38
C ALA A 271 -5.30 -12.32 -3.48
N ASN A 272 -4.74 -12.32 -4.69
CA ASN A 272 -5.39 -11.76 -5.87
C ASN A 272 -5.15 -12.65 -7.09
N PHE A 273 -6.03 -12.55 -8.08
CA PHE A 273 -5.91 -13.20 -9.39
C PHE A 273 -5.62 -12.17 -10.50
N GLN A 274 -5.18 -10.97 -10.11
CA GLN A 274 -4.80 -9.87 -11.00
C GLN A 274 -3.40 -9.38 -10.62
N PRO A 275 -2.36 -9.73 -11.37
CA PRO A 275 -0.97 -9.39 -11.03
C PRO A 275 -0.71 -7.90 -10.80
N LYS A 276 -1.58 -7.04 -11.35
CA LYS A 276 -1.55 -5.59 -11.12
C LYS A 276 -1.79 -5.19 -9.65
N LEU A 277 -2.34 -6.07 -8.83
CA LEU A 277 -2.58 -5.83 -7.40
C LEU A 277 -1.40 -6.22 -6.51
N HIS A 278 -0.29 -6.69 -7.07
CA HIS A 278 0.90 -7.05 -6.30
C HIS A 278 1.32 -5.96 -5.30
N PHE A 279 1.57 -4.74 -5.76
CA PHE A 279 1.96 -3.65 -4.86
C PHE A 279 0.83 -3.12 -3.98
N PHE A 280 -0.43 -3.38 -4.31
CA PHE A 280 -1.53 -3.14 -3.40
C PHE A 280 -1.44 -4.10 -2.19
N ALA A 281 -1.11 -5.36 -2.43
CA ALA A 281 -0.87 -6.34 -1.37
C ALA A 281 0.37 -5.99 -0.53
N GLU A 282 1.43 -5.44 -1.14
CA GLU A 282 2.61 -4.94 -0.41
C GLU A 282 2.28 -3.75 0.51
N TRP A 283 1.47 -2.79 0.02
CA TRP A 283 0.94 -1.71 0.85
C TRP A 283 0.08 -2.24 1.99
N TRP A 284 -0.80 -3.20 1.72
CA TRP A 284 -1.66 -3.84 2.71
C TRP A 284 -0.85 -4.56 3.80
N LYS A 285 0.24 -5.24 3.43
CA LYS A 285 1.16 -5.85 4.41
C LYS A 285 1.76 -4.82 5.37
N GLN A 286 2.18 -3.67 4.88
CA GLN A 286 2.67 -2.60 5.74
C GLN A 286 1.56 -2.08 6.64
N LEU A 287 0.37 -1.82 6.08
CA LEU A 287 -0.77 -1.31 6.83
C LEU A 287 -1.07 -2.18 8.05
N TYR A 288 -1.25 -3.48 7.85
CA TYR A 288 -1.59 -4.40 8.94
C TYR A 288 -0.38 -4.80 9.80
N GLY A 289 0.76 -5.05 9.22
CA GLY A 289 1.96 -5.46 9.94
C GLY A 289 2.43 -4.45 10.97
N GLU A 290 2.49 -3.17 10.58
CA GLU A 290 2.87 -2.09 11.50
C GLU A 290 1.74 -1.72 12.48
N SER A 291 0.48 -1.97 12.15
CA SER A 291 -0.65 -1.59 13.00
C SER A 291 -0.98 -2.63 14.06
N GLU A 292 -0.93 -3.92 13.73
CA GLU A 292 -1.38 -5.01 14.61
C GLU A 292 -0.25 -5.79 15.27
N GLY A 293 0.92 -5.91 14.62
CA GLY A 293 2.06 -6.69 15.12
C GLY A 293 2.76 -6.05 16.30
N LYS A 294 2.14 -6.04 17.48
CA LYS A 294 2.63 -5.39 18.70
C LYS A 294 2.38 -6.23 19.94
N GLU A 295 3.18 -6.03 20.98
CA GLU A 295 3.01 -6.67 22.28
C GLU A 295 2.92 -8.20 22.20
N HIS A 296 3.64 -8.80 21.25
CA HIS A 296 3.61 -10.24 20.93
C HIS A 296 2.24 -10.77 20.50
N LYS A 297 1.36 -9.87 20.00
CA LYS A 297 0.04 -10.17 19.44
C LYS A 297 0.02 -9.83 17.94
N GLY A 298 -1.09 -10.15 17.31
CA GLY A 298 -1.43 -9.73 15.96
C GLY A 298 -1.47 -10.87 14.94
N ILE A 299 -2.18 -10.61 13.85
CA ILE A 299 -2.27 -11.50 12.69
C ILE A 299 -1.11 -11.15 11.76
N PHE A 300 -0.29 -12.13 11.39
CA PHE A 300 0.82 -11.90 10.47
C PHE A 300 0.29 -11.71 9.04
N PRO A 301 0.55 -10.55 8.40
CA PRO A 301 0.07 -10.27 7.06
C PRO A 301 1.02 -10.87 6.02
N ALA A 302 0.50 -11.76 5.18
CA ALA A 302 1.19 -12.33 4.03
C ALA A 302 0.44 -11.97 2.74
N ALA A 303 1.05 -12.20 1.58
CA ALA A 303 0.43 -11.98 0.28
C ALA A 303 0.79 -13.10 -0.70
N CYS A 304 -0.14 -13.39 -1.62
CA CYS A 304 0.07 -14.30 -2.75
C CYS A 304 -0.56 -13.73 -4.02
N ASP A 305 0.15 -13.88 -5.12
CA ASP A 305 -0.36 -13.57 -6.47
C ASP A 305 -0.75 -14.87 -7.18
N PHE A 306 -2.04 -15.16 -7.26
CA PHE A 306 -2.53 -16.33 -7.96
C PHE A 306 -2.73 -16.01 -9.46
N THR A 307 -2.55 -16.98 -10.36
CA THR A 307 -2.31 -18.42 -10.15
C THR A 307 -0.85 -18.78 -9.89
N THR A 308 0.11 -17.82 -10.05
CA THR A 308 1.54 -18.16 -9.98
C THR A 308 1.91 -18.80 -8.64
N ASP A 309 1.42 -18.27 -7.53
CA ASP A 309 1.70 -18.81 -6.19
C ASP A 309 0.92 -20.07 -5.83
N LEU A 310 -0.01 -20.51 -6.63
CA LEU A 310 -0.56 -21.87 -6.51
C LEU A 310 0.49 -22.93 -6.86
N HIS A 311 1.48 -22.56 -7.70
CA HIS A 311 2.61 -23.42 -8.07
C HIS A 311 3.81 -23.28 -7.11
N SER A 312 3.68 -22.53 -6.04
CA SER A 312 4.68 -22.36 -4.98
C SER A 312 4.08 -22.59 -3.60
N MET A 313 3.15 -21.74 -3.17
CA MET A 313 2.51 -21.76 -1.85
C MET A 313 1.25 -22.64 -1.79
N GLY A 314 0.68 -23.01 -2.96
CA GLY A 314 -0.57 -23.76 -3.02
C GLY A 314 -0.55 -25.07 -2.22
N GLN A 315 0.54 -25.82 -2.27
CA GLN A 315 0.71 -27.05 -1.48
C GLN A 315 0.62 -26.76 0.02
N TRP A 316 1.31 -25.72 0.49
CA TRP A 316 1.31 -25.39 1.92
C TRP A 316 -0.06 -24.85 2.38
N ILE A 317 -0.71 -24.02 1.56
CA ILE A 317 -2.05 -23.51 1.84
C ILE A 317 -3.04 -24.68 1.95
N GLN A 318 -2.98 -25.65 1.03
CA GLN A 318 -3.93 -26.77 0.97
C GLN A 318 -3.69 -27.82 2.08
N GLU A 319 -2.44 -28.18 2.40
CA GLU A 319 -2.12 -29.31 3.28
C GLU A 319 -1.21 -28.94 4.46
N GLY A 320 -0.71 -27.70 4.55
CA GLY A 320 0.14 -27.27 5.65
C GLY A 320 -0.63 -27.06 6.97
N GLU A 321 0.00 -26.40 7.93
CA GLU A 321 -0.61 -26.07 9.21
C GLU A 321 -1.85 -25.19 9.06
N ARG A 322 -2.90 -25.49 9.83
CA ARG A 322 -4.20 -24.76 9.75
C ARG A 322 -4.20 -23.42 10.47
N SER A 323 -3.06 -22.74 10.52
CA SER A 323 -2.87 -21.42 11.16
C SER A 323 -3.25 -20.22 10.27
N ILE A 324 -3.60 -20.47 9.01
CA ILE A 324 -3.87 -19.45 8.00
C ILE A 324 -5.36 -19.23 7.71
N PHE A 325 -5.68 -18.07 7.16
CA PHE A 325 -6.91 -17.76 6.42
C PHE A 325 -6.59 -16.82 5.25
N GLU A 326 -7.51 -16.70 4.30
CA GLU A 326 -7.31 -15.89 3.12
C GLU A 326 -8.31 -14.74 3.04
N THR A 327 -7.84 -13.60 2.50
CA THR A 327 -8.66 -12.49 2.01
C THR A 327 -8.38 -12.33 0.53
N VAL A 328 -9.32 -12.74 -0.31
CA VAL A 328 -9.21 -12.68 -1.78
C VAL A 328 -9.79 -11.37 -2.30
N ILE A 329 -8.97 -10.56 -2.96
CA ILE A 329 -9.43 -9.39 -3.72
C ILE A 329 -9.80 -9.87 -5.13
N SER A 330 -11.11 -9.92 -5.40
CA SER A 330 -11.69 -10.43 -6.63
C SER A 330 -12.15 -9.29 -7.52
N VAL A 331 -11.52 -9.09 -8.67
CA VAL A 331 -11.92 -8.08 -9.67
C VAL A 331 -12.97 -8.68 -10.59
N GLU A 332 -14.18 -8.12 -10.64
CA GLU A 332 -15.32 -8.70 -11.36
C GLU A 332 -15.16 -8.59 -12.89
N GLU A 333 -14.72 -7.44 -13.40
CA GLU A 333 -14.50 -7.21 -14.83
C GLU A 333 -13.09 -6.61 -15.08
N PRO A 334 -12.24 -7.26 -15.87
CA PRO A 334 -10.96 -6.69 -16.28
C PRO A 334 -11.15 -5.61 -17.34
N ASN A 335 -10.18 -4.69 -17.43
CA ASN A 335 -10.21 -3.57 -18.37
C ASN A 335 -9.93 -3.97 -19.83
N ALA A 336 -9.51 -5.20 -20.07
CA ALA A 336 -9.18 -5.70 -21.40
C ALA A 336 -9.86 -7.06 -21.65
N LYS A 337 -10.06 -7.39 -22.92
CA LYS A 337 -10.64 -8.66 -23.35
C LYS A 337 -9.67 -9.39 -24.26
N VAL A 338 -9.36 -10.64 -23.90
CA VAL A 338 -8.56 -11.56 -24.71
C VAL A 338 -9.35 -12.85 -24.86
N LEU A 339 -9.53 -13.31 -26.10
CA LEU A 339 -10.19 -14.57 -26.39
C LEU A 339 -9.13 -15.66 -26.59
N PHE A 340 -9.43 -16.85 -26.11
CA PHE A 340 -8.60 -18.02 -26.31
C PHE A 340 -8.75 -18.51 -27.75
N PRO A 341 -7.65 -18.68 -28.51
CA PRO A 341 -7.74 -19.10 -29.92
C PRO A 341 -8.05 -20.60 -30.03
N HIS A 342 -8.56 -21.01 -31.17
CA HIS A 342 -8.65 -22.42 -31.57
C HIS A 342 -7.32 -22.83 -32.21
N ASP A 343 -6.81 -24.04 -31.92
CA ASP A 343 -5.67 -24.65 -32.53
C ASP A 343 -6.10 -25.92 -33.31
N GLU A 344 -5.73 -26.03 -34.59
CA GLU A 344 -6.17 -27.16 -35.41
C GLU A 344 -5.59 -28.51 -34.97
N GLU A 345 -4.36 -28.51 -34.41
CA GLU A 345 -3.70 -29.72 -33.93
C GLU A 345 -4.13 -30.13 -32.53
N ASN A 346 -4.53 -29.15 -31.71
CA ASN A 346 -4.96 -29.33 -30.30
C ASN A 346 -4.02 -30.20 -29.45
N LEU A 347 -2.70 -30.05 -29.66
CA LEU A 347 -1.69 -30.87 -28.98
C LEU A 347 -1.69 -30.65 -27.44
N ASP A 348 -2.05 -29.45 -27.01
CA ASP A 348 -2.19 -29.09 -25.59
C ASP A 348 -3.52 -29.52 -24.99
N GLY A 349 -4.49 -30.00 -25.79
CA GLY A 349 -5.82 -30.40 -25.35
C GLY A 349 -6.73 -29.25 -24.91
N LEU A 350 -6.40 -28.00 -25.22
CA LEU A 350 -7.07 -26.83 -24.68
C LEU A 350 -8.21 -26.25 -25.56
N ASN A 351 -8.55 -26.88 -26.69
CA ASN A 351 -9.63 -26.38 -27.57
C ASN A 351 -11.00 -26.28 -26.90
N PHE A 352 -11.23 -26.93 -25.75
CA PHE A 352 -12.45 -26.74 -24.95
C PHE A 352 -12.57 -25.31 -24.37
N LEU A 353 -11.48 -24.53 -24.39
CA LEU A 353 -11.44 -23.12 -23.99
C LEU A 353 -11.60 -22.19 -25.20
N ALA A 354 -11.52 -22.69 -26.44
CA ALA A 354 -11.57 -21.86 -27.62
C ALA A 354 -12.82 -20.99 -27.68
N GLY A 355 -12.63 -19.70 -27.97
CA GLY A 355 -13.70 -18.70 -27.96
C GLY A 355 -14.09 -18.16 -26.59
N LYS A 356 -13.62 -18.74 -25.47
CA LYS A 356 -13.82 -18.18 -24.13
C LYS A 356 -12.87 -17.04 -23.88
N ARG A 357 -13.23 -16.12 -23.01
CA ARG A 357 -12.34 -15.09 -22.51
C ARG A 357 -11.30 -15.70 -21.56
N VAL A 358 -10.06 -15.22 -21.61
CA VAL A 358 -9.03 -15.61 -20.62
C VAL A 358 -9.50 -15.31 -19.21
N ASP A 359 -10.26 -14.23 -19.00
CA ASP A 359 -10.85 -13.88 -17.70
C ASP A 359 -11.85 -14.92 -17.19
N GLU A 360 -12.65 -15.55 -18.06
CA GLU A 360 -13.54 -16.64 -17.66
C GLU A 360 -12.74 -17.82 -17.06
N VAL A 361 -11.61 -18.14 -17.65
CA VAL A 361 -10.70 -19.18 -17.13
C VAL A 361 -10.12 -18.76 -15.79
N ASN A 362 -9.69 -17.51 -15.67
CA ASN A 362 -9.15 -16.95 -14.42
C ASN A 362 -10.20 -16.96 -13.28
N LYS A 363 -11.46 -16.64 -13.59
CA LYS A 363 -12.58 -16.72 -12.63
C LYS A 363 -12.85 -18.16 -12.17
N MET A 364 -12.74 -19.13 -13.07
CA MET A 364 -12.88 -20.55 -12.69
C MET A 364 -11.69 -21.00 -11.84
N ALA A 365 -10.49 -20.49 -12.10
CA ALA A 365 -9.33 -20.75 -11.25
C ALA A 365 -9.54 -20.14 -9.83
N GLU A 366 -10.02 -18.89 -9.74
CA GLU A 366 -10.38 -18.27 -8.44
C GLU A 366 -11.41 -19.10 -7.68
N LEU A 367 -12.50 -19.46 -8.35
CA LEU A 367 -13.57 -20.24 -7.73
C LEU A 367 -13.10 -21.62 -7.29
N GLY A 368 -12.37 -22.34 -8.15
CA GLY A 368 -11.84 -23.68 -7.88
C GLY A 368 -10.87 -23.67 -6.71
N THR A 369 -9.97 -22.69 -6.67
CA THR A 369 -9.03 -22.49 -5.56
C THR A 369 -9.78 -22.23 -4.25
N ARG A 370 -10.73 -21.31 -4.25
CA ARG A 370 -11.55 -20.99 -3.08
C ARG A 370 -12.28 -22.21 -2.52
N LEU A 371 -12.88 -23.02 -3.41
CA LEU A 371 -13.55 -24.25 -3.00
C LEU A 371 -12.58 -25.24 -2.36
N ALA A 372 -11.44 -25.51 -3.01
CA ALA A 372 -10.44 -26.45 -2.52
C ALA A 372 -9.85 -26.01 -1.16
N HIS A 373 -9.48 -24.74 -1.01
CA HIS A 373 -8.90 -24.21 0.21
C HIS A 373 -9.91 -24.24 1.37
N VAL A 374 -11.18 -23.87 1.13
CA VAL A 374 -12.25 -23.93 2.13
C VAL A 374 -12.52 -25.37 2.56
N ASP A 375 -12.60 -26.32 1.63
CA ASP A 375 -12.78 -27.74 1.92
C ASP A 375 -11.57 -28.31 2.68
N GLY A 376 -10.36 -27.77 2.41
CA GLY A 376 -9.14 -28.08 3.14
C GLY A 376 -9.02 -27.42 4.52
N GLY A 377 -10.01 -26.66 4.98
CA GLY A 377 -10.02 -26.04 6.31
C GLY A 377 -9.37 -24.66 6.40
N VAL A 378 -9.23 -23.95 5.26
CA VAL A 378 -8.73 -22.57 5.17
C VAL A 378 -9.90 -21.61 5.03
N PRO A 379 -10.22 -20.79 6.05
CA PRO A 379 -11.26 -19.78 5.97
C PRO A 379 -10.96 -18.77 4.84
N ASN A 380 -12.00 -18.34 4.12
CA ASN A 380 -11.85 -17.45 2.98
C ASN A 380 -12.82 -16.28 3.07
N ILE A 381 -12.26 -15.07 3.06
CA ILE A 381 -12.95 -13.79 2.94
C ILE A 381 -12.82 -13.34 1.49
N ARG A 382 -13.86 -12.76 0.90
CA ARG A 382 -13.82 -12.21 -0.45
C ARG A 382 -14.18 -10.73 -0.43
N VAL A 383 -13.33 -9.92 -1.02
CA VAL A 383 -13.58 -8.50 -1.31
C VAL A 383 -13.77 -8.37 -2.82
N SER A 384 -15.00 -8.16 -3.27
CA SER A 384 -15.32 -8.01 -4.69
C SER A 384 -15.19 -6.56 -5.12
N VAL A 385 -14.47 -6.36 -6.22
CA VAL A 385 -14.19 -5.05 -6.84
C VAL A 385 -14.76 -5.07 -8.26
N PRO A 386 -15.71 -4.19 -8.62
CA PRO A 386 -16.33 -4.23 -9.94
C PRO A 386 -15.33 -4.17 -11.11
N THR A 387 -14.34 -3.28 -11.02
CA THR A 387 -13.22 -3.21 -11.98
C THR A 387 -12.07 -2.42 -11.37
N LEU A 388 -10.86 -2.53 -11.92
CA LEU A 388 -9.72 -1.71 -11.47
C LEU A 388 -9.78 -0.33 -12.14
N ASN A 389 -10.10 0.68 -11.34
CA ASN A 389 -10.00 2.09 -11.69
C ASN A 389 -9.71 2.91 -10.43
N GLU A 390 -9.48 4.20 -10.59
CA GLU A 390 -9.14 5.10 -9.49
C GLU A 390 -10.21 5.11 -8.38
N TYR A 391 -11.48 5.13 -8.77
CA TYR A 391 -12.61 5.19 -7.85
C TYR A 391 -12.66 3.96 -6.92
N TYR A 392 -12.55 2.76 -7.48
CA TYR A 392 -12.59 1.54 -6.66
C TYR A 392 -11.30 1.30 -5.87
N LEU A 393 -10.15 1.77 -6.37
CA LEU A 393 -8.92 1.77 -5.58
C LEU A 393 -9.02 2.73 -4.39
N GLY A 394 -9.65 3.89 -4.55
CA GLY A 394 -9.94 4.80 -3.45
C GLY A 394 -10.83 4.16 -2.38
N GLN A 395 -11.85 3.40 -2.79
CA GLN A 395 -12.69 2.64 -1.87
C GLN A 395 -11.89 1.56 -1.12
N LEU A 396 -11.07 0.77 -1.83
CA LEU A 396 -10.25 -0.28 -1.22
C LEU A 396 -9.26 0.29 -0.19
N ILE A 397 -8.60 1.41 -0.52
CA ILE A 397 -7.65 2.06 0.37
C ILE A 397 -8.34 2.44 1.68
N TYR A 398 -9.41 3.21 1.61
CA TYR A 398 -10.09 3.66 2.82
C TYR A 398 -10.77 2.52 3.59
N PHE A 399 -11.33 1.54 2.88
CA PHE A 399 -11.89 0.32 3.49
C PHE A 399 -10.87 -0.39 4.37
N PHE A 400 -9.66 -0.64 3.86
CA PHE A 400 -8.64 -1.34 4.63
C PHE A 400 -8.05 -0.45 5.73
N GLU A 401 -7.88 0.86 5.52
CA GLU A 401 -7.45 1.79 6.57
C GLU A 401 -8.45 1.80 7.74
N LYS A 402 -9.75 1.94 7.46
CA LYS A 402 -10.81 1.95 8.49
C LYS A 402 -10.88 0.61 9.23
N ALA A 403 -10.88 -0.49 8.49
CA ALA A 403 -10.91 -1.84 9.06
C ALA A 403 -9.65 -2.12 9.92
N CYS A 404 -8.49 -1.66 9.50
CA CYS A 404 -7.23 -1.81 10.23
C CYS A 404 -7.25 -1.03 11.56
N GLY A 405 -7.72 0.21 11.54
CA GLY A 405 -7.88 1.00 12.77
C GLY A 405 -8.80 0.32 13.78
N ILE A 406 -9.98 -0.15 13.32
CA ILE A 406 -10.93 -0.88 14.16
C ILE A 406 -10.30 -2.17 14.69
N SER A 407 -9.66 -2.96 13.82
CA SER A 407 -9.08 -4.26 14.16
C SER A 407 -7.97 -4.14 15.22
N GLY A 408 -7.06 -3.17 15.08
CA GLY A 408 -6.01 -2.94 16.07
C GLY A 408 -6.56 -2.55 17.45
N LEU A 409 -7.61 -1.73 17.49
CA LEU A 409 -8.25 -1.37 18.75
C LEU A 409 -8.98 -2.56 19.40
N ILE A 410 -9.63 -3.44 18.62
CA ILE A 410 -10.23 -4.68 19.15
C ILE A 410 -9.15 -5.62 19.71
N GLN A 411 -7.94 -5.62 19.15
CA GLN A 411 -6.79 -6.37 19.67
C GLN A 411 -6.13 -5.69 20.88
N GLU A 412 -6.62 -4.54 21.29
CA GLU A 412 -6.11 -3.75 22.42
C GLU A 412 -4.65 -3.33 22.24
N VAL A 413 -4.29 -2.93 21.02
CA VAL A 413 -2.96 -2.36 20.70
C VAL A 413 -3.12 -0.95 20.14
N ASN A 414 -2.05 -0.13 20.20
CA ASN A 414 -2.03 1.15 19.49
C ASN A 414 -1.81 0.91 18.00
N PRO A 415 -2.81 1.11 17.10
CA PRO A 415 -2.65 0.80 15.68
C PRO A 415 -1.84 1.84 14.90
N PHE A 416 -1.45 2.96 15.51
CA PHE A 416 -0.91 4.11 14.77
C PHE A 416 0.57 4.38 15.02
N ASN A 417 1.19 3.79 16.04
CA ASN A 417 2.63 3.84 16.28
C ASN A 417 3.37 2.62 15.67
N GLN A 418 4.70 2.60 15.72
CA GLN A 418 5.55 1.49 15.25
C GLN A 418 6.87 1.41 16.05
N PRO A 419 6.81 1.11 17.37
CA PRO A 419 8.01 1.13 18.22
C PRO A 419 9.04 0.04 17.84
N GLY A 420 8.59 -1.07 17.25
CA GLY A 420 9.46 -2.20 16.90
C GLY A 420 10.54 -1.91 15.87
N VAL A 421 10.36 -0.86 15.03
CA VAL A 421 11.33 -0.52 13.98
C VAL A 421 12.49 0.34 14.49
N GLU A 422 12.46 0.81 15.73
CA GLU A 422 13.52 1.71 16.26
C GLU A 422 14.80 0.94 16.62
N ALA A 423 14.69 -0.32 17.02
CA ALA A 423 15.83 -1.12 17.45
C ALA A 423 16.85 -1.33 16.31
N TYR A 424 16.42 -1.73 15.12
CA TYR A 424 17.34 -1.94 13.99
C TYR A 424 17.99 -0.63 13.52
N LYS A 425 17.23 0.47 13.53
CA LYS A 425 17.78 1.80 13.17
C LYS A 425 18.89 2.22 14.12
N LYS A 426 18.67 2.06 15.43
CA LYS A 426 19.69 2.35 16.45
C LYS A 426 20.95 1.51 16.21
N ASN A 427 20.80 0.21 15.97
CA ASN A 427 21.94 -0.67 15.67
C ASN A 427 22.67 -0.26 14.40
N MET A 428 21.94 0.05 13.31
CA MET A 428 22.53 0.51 12.06
C MET A 428 23.34 1.82 12.26
N PHE A 429 22.80 2.78 12.99
CA PHE A 429 23.50 4.04 13.28
C PHE A 429 24.75 3.81 14.13
N ALA A 430 24.69 2.93 15.11
CA ALA A 430 25.85 2.53 15.91
C ALA A 430 26.94 1.86 15.05
N LEU A 431 26.57 0.91 14.19
CA LEU A 431 27.50 0.24 13.28
C LEU A 431 28.14 1.17 12.25
N LEU A 432 27.41 2.21 11.82
CA LEU A 432 27.93 3.25 10.92
C LEU A 432 28.74 4.34 11.64
N ASN A 433 28.95 4.25 12.94
CA ASN A 433 29.61 5.26 13.78
C ASN A 433 29.01 6.66 13.59
N LYS A 434 27.67 6.73 13.54
CA LYS A 434 26.96 8.00 13.41
C LYS A 434 27.22 8.90 14.61
N PRO A 435 27.57 10.20 14.41
CA PRO A 435 27.76 11.14 15.50
C PRO A 435 26.54 11.15 16.46
N GLY A 436 26.80 11.08 17.77
CA GLY A 436 25.79 10.96 18.83
C GLY A 436 25.39 9.51 19.17
N TYR A 437 26.09 8.51 18.62
CA TYR A 437 25.88 7.08 18.92
C TYR A 437 27.18 6.40 19.37
N GLU A 438 28.10 7.14 19.98
CA GLU A 438 29.47 6.66 20.35
C GLU A 438 29.41 5.52 21.38
N GLU A 439 28.53 5.62 22.38
CA GLU A 439 28.37 4.59 23.40
C GLU A 439 27.77 3.31 22.82
N GLU A 440 26.74 3.45 22.01
CA GLU A 440 26.10 2.32 21.32
C GLU A 440 27.05 1.65 20.33
N SER A 441 27.88 2.45 19.62
CA SER A 441 28.90 1.94 18.70
C SER A 441 29.93 1.09 19.45
N LYS A 442 30.43 1.54 20.60
CA LYS A 442 31.33 0.76 21.43
C LYS A 442 30.68 -0.54 21.93
N ALA A 443 29.49 -0.44 22.47
CA ALA A 443 28.75 -1.60 22.99
C ALA A 443 28.51 -2.67 21.91
N ILE A 444 28.15 -2.27 20.69
CA ILE A 444 27.89 -3.22 19.60
C ILE A 444 29.18 -3.87 19.07
N GLN A 445 30.32 -3.13 19.03
CA GLN A 445 31.60 -3.68 18.65
C GLN A 445 32.12 -4.70 19.70
N GLU A 446 31.95 -4.42 21.00
CA GLU A 446 32.29 -5.37 22.08
C GLU A 446 31.44 -6.68 22.00
N ARG A 447 30.19 -6.55 21.56
CA ARG A 447 29.30 -7.70 21.33
C ARG A 447 29.76 -8.54 20.13
N LEU A 448 30.07 -7.91 18.98
CA LEU A 448 30.53 -8.59 17.77
C LEU A 448 31.90 -9.30 17.95
N THR A 449 32.76 -8.77 18.83
CA THR A 449 34.06 -9.42 19.14
C THR A 449 33.93 -10.66 20.03
N LYS A 450 32.74 -10.90 20.64
CA LYS A 450 32.46 -12.07 21.49
C LYS A 450 31.68 -13.16 20.73
N GLU A 451 31.13 -12.84 19.56
CA GLU A 451 30.53 -13.79 18.63
C GLU A 451 31.59 -14.39 17.68
#